data_67864ec5ca742839e5797cbdaa603faa
#
_entry.id   67864ec5ca742839e5797cbdaa603faa
#
_cell.length_a   1.000
_cell.length_b   1.000
_cell.length_c   1.000
_cell.angle_alpha   90.00
_cell.angle_beta   90.00
_cell.angle_gamma   90.00
#
_symmetry.space_group_name_H-M   'P 1'
#
loop_
_entity.id
_entity.type
_entity.pdbx_description
1 polymer ?
#
loop_
_entity_poly.entity_id
_entity_poly.type
_entity_poly.pdbx_seq_one_letter_code
_entity_poly.pdbx_strand_id
1 'polypeptide(L)'
;MSMTTLVILRFAGIFAAYTGLTVLLPAIMFRRILVGRGLSEQFLMCYTFGNFYIINIVFAVQLLHISGLWALVLFTAVPGILIWSRVNRVSLRELCIKTGIICKKILQGSMGMRGALYRVCNRIKAVLKRSVRLFYYKVICNTLQWILVGAVIIALFWIYGRNLLLTYGYCASDIPVHLNWINEMVRGNLFSDGVYPFGFHCMIYYLHTVFRVDTYAILCVFYLVQVFFIHMVLLAVMKLLCRSLYLPYAGVLVYILGNLWAKQTYSRFGASLP
;
A
#
# COMPACT_ATOMS: atom_id res chain seq x y z
N MET A 1 0.63 25.75 10.04
CA MET A 1 0.16 24.36 10.24
C MET A 1 0.95 23.78 11.41
N SER A 2 0.29 23.13 12.39
CA SER A 2 1.01 22.54 13.54
C SER A 2 1.86 21.33 13.06
N MET A 3 2.95 21.02 13.80
CA MET A 3 3.77 19.83 13.51
C MET A 3 2.96 18.55 13.55
N THR A 4 2.05 18.41 14.51
CA THR A 4 1.14 17.28 14.61
C THR A 4 0.28 17.09 13.35
N THR A 5 -0.32 18.19 12.85
CA THR A 5 -1.11 18.16 11.62
C THR A 5 -0.27 17.71 10.42
N LEU A 6 0.97 18.20 10.31
CA LEU A 6 1.89 17.83 9.25
C LEU A 6 2.22 16.33 9.29
N VAL A 7 2.52 15.78 10.47
CA VAL A 7 2.82 14.36 10.67
C VAL A 7 1.61 13.49 10.29
N ILE A 8 0.40 13.88 10.72
CA ILE A 8 -0.83 13.16 10.38
C ILE A 8 -1.07 13.15 8.87
N LEU A 9 -0.90 14.28 8.20
CA LEU A 9 -1.08 14.38 6.74
C LEU A 9 -0.03 13.56 5.98
N ARG A 10 1.24 13.58 6.43
CA ARG A 10 2.31 12.75 5.86
C ARG A 10 2.00 11.26 6.03
N PHE A 11 1.60 10.86 7.25
CA PHE A 11 1.18 9.48 7.50
C PHE A 11 0.01 9.08 6.59
N ALA A 12 -1.05 9.87 6.52
CA ALA A 12 -2.21 9.57 5.69
C ALA A 12 -1.85 9.46 4.20
N GLY A 13 -1.01 10.36 3.69
CA GLY A 13 -0.56 10.34 2.31
C GLY A 13 0.28 9.11 1.98
N ILE A 14 1.26 8.79 2.83
CA ILE A 14 2.14 7.62 2.66
C ILE A 14 1.36 6.32 2.83
N PHE A 15 0.47 6.26 3.81
CA PHE A 15 -0.43 5.12 4.01
C PHE A 15 -1.33 4.87 2.80
N ALA A 16 -1.91 5.94 2.23
CA ALA A 16 -2.75 5.84 1.02
C ALA A 16 -1.92 5.39 -0.20
N ALA A 17 -0.73 5.96 -0.41
CA ALA A 17 0.17 5.59 -1.49
C ALA A 17 0.61 4.12 -1.39
N TYR A 18 1.06 3.71 -0.21
CA TYR A 18 1.47 2.32 0.05
C TYR A 18 0.31 1.33 -0.13
N THR A 19 -0.89 1.65 0.42
CA THR A 19 -2.10 0.84 0.20
C THR A 19 -2.47 0.77 -1.27
N GLY A 20 -2.36 1.89 -1.98
CA GLY A 20 -2.59 1.96 -3.43
C GLY A 20 -1.70 0.99 -4.21
N LEU A 21 -0.43 0.96 -3.89
CA LEU A 21 0.56 0.11 -4.57
C LEU A 21 0.45 -1.36 -4.17
N THR A 22 0.30 -1.65 -2.88
CA THR A 22 0.40 -3.03 -2.38
C THR A 22 -0.93 -3.77 -2.33
N VAL A 23 -2.05 -3.06 -2.30
CA VAL A 23 -3.38 -3.68 -2.20
C VAL A 23 -4.26 -3.33 -3.39
N LEU A 24 -4.44 -2.03 -3.71
CA LEU A 24 -5.40 -1.62 -4.74
C LEU A 24 -4.93 -1.93 -6.15
N LEU A 25 -3.66 -1.70 -6.46
CA LEU A 25 -3.09 -2.02 -7.77
C LEU A 25 -3.22 -3.52 -8.07
N PRO A 26 -2.77 -4.46 -7.21
CA PRO A 26 -3.00 -5.89 -7.40
C PRO A 26 -4.48 -6.27 -7.44
N ALA A 27 -5.34 -5.64 -6.64
CA ALA A 27 -6.78 -5.91 -6.67
C ALA A 27 -7.40 -5.58 -8.03
N ILE A 28 -6.93 -4.52 -8.69
CA ILE A 28 -7.33 -4.20 -10.07
C ILE A 28 -6.77 -5.23 -11.05
N MET A 29 -5.47 -5.59 -10.91
CA MET A 29 -4.79 -6.52 -11.80
C MET A 29 -5.43 -7.91 -11.76
N PHE A 30 -5.78 -8.39 -10.57
CA PHE A 30 -6.31 -9.75 -10.35
C PHE A 30 -7.83 -9.80 -10.11
N ARG A 31 -8.56 -8.75 -10.48
CA ARG A 31 -10.01 -8.64 -10.21
C ARG A 31 -10.79 -9.92 -10.48
N ARG A 32 -10.52 -10.60 -11.60
CA ARG A 32 -11.23 -11.83 -11.98
C ARG A 32 -10.94 -13.01 -11.06
N ILE A 33 -9.69 -13.15 -10.62
CA ILE A 33 -9.26 -14.23 -9.71
C ILE A 33 -9.80 -14.00 -8.30
N LEU A 34 -9.95 -12.73 -7.89
CA LEU A 34 -10.39 -12.35 -6.57
C LEU A 34 -11.91 -12.47 -6.37
N VAL A 35 -12.68 -12.53 -7.47
CA VAL A 35 -14.14 -12.70 -7.38
C VAL A 35 -14.47 -14.05 -6.73
N GLY A 36 -15.30 -14.01 -5.68
CA GLY A 36 -15.73 -15.20 -4.94
C GLY A 36 -14.84 -15.58 -3.74
N ARG A 37 -13.64 -15.01 -3.62
CA ARG A 37 -12.75 -15.25 -2.47
C ARG A 37 -13.14 -14.40 -1.25
N GLY A 38 -12.78 -14.88 -0.07
CA GLY A 38 -12.94 -14.13 1.20
C GLY A 38 -12.07 -12.87 1.24
N LEU A 39 -12.50 -11.85 2.00
CA LEU A 39 -11.75 -10.59 2.11
C LEU A 39 -10.32 -10.77 2.62
N SER A 40 -10.12 -11.65 3.60
CA SER A 40 -8.79 -11.97 4.15
C SER A 40 -7.88 -12.59 3.11
N GLU A 41 -8.40 -13.52 2.31
CA GLU A 41 -7.67 -14.14 1.22
C GLU A 41 -7.31 -13.13 0.13
N GLN A 42 -8.28 -12.30 -0.27
CA GLN A 42 -8.05 -11.23 -1.24
C GLN A 42 -6.95 -10.26 -0.75
N PHE A 43 -7.02 -9.86 0.52
CA PHE A 43 -6.04 -8.96 1.11
C PHE A 43 -4.63 -9.58 1.10
N LEU A 44 -4.49 -10.81 1.59
CA LEU A 44 -3.18 -11.51 1.62
C LEU A 44 -2.60 -11.67 0.23
N MET A 45 -3.39 -12.13 -0.75
CA MET A 45 -2.95 -12.26 -2.14
C MET A 45 -2.48 -10.93 -2.72
N CYS A 46 -3.28 -9.86 -2.55
CA CYS A 46 -2.93 -8.54 -3.07
C CYS A 46 -1.69 -7.98 -2.39
N TYR A 47 -1.63 -8.02 -1.07
CA TYR A 47 -0.54 -7.46 -0.29
C TYR A 47 0.80 -8.15 -0.58
N THR A 48 0.81 -9.48 -0.61
CA THR A 48 2.02 -10.26 -0.93
C THR A 48 2.48 -9.97 -2.36
N PHE A 49 1.57 -10.05 -3.33
CA PHE A 49 1.92 -9.77 -4.71
C PHE A 49 2.35 -8.32 -4.91
N GLY A 50 1.68 -7.36 -4.30
CA GLY A 50 1.98 -5.94 -4.46
C GLY A 50 3.38 -5.59 -3.98
N ASN A 51 3.77 -6.07 -2.78
CA ASN A 51 5.13 -5.88 -2.28
C ASN A 51 6.16 -6.55 -3.20
N PHE A 52 5.95 -7.82 -3.54
CA PHE A 52 6.81 -8.55 -4.46
C PHE A 52 6.96 -7.82 -5.80
N TYR A 53 5.86 -7.35 -6.38
CA TYR A 53 5.84 -6.66 -7.66
C TYR A 53 6.65 -5.37 -7.64
N ILE A 54 6.41 -4.48 -6.66
CA ILE A 54 7.10 -3.19 -6.56
C ILE A 54 8.59 -3.37 -6.26
N ILE A 55 8.95 -4.28 -5.34
CA ILE A 55 10.35 -4.57 -5.02
C ILE A 55 11.10 -5.03 -6.28
N ASN A 56 10.54 -5.98 -7.03
CA ASN A 56 11.19 -6.49 -8.24
C ASN A 56 11.30 -5.43 -9.36
N ILE A 57 10.33 -4.52 -9.48
CA ILE A 57 10.43 -3.41 -10.40
C ILE A 57 11.59 -2.50 -10.04
N VAL A 58 11.71 -2.15 -8.75
CA VAL A 58 12.83 -1.30 -8.31
C VAL A 58 14.16 -2.00 -8.57
N PHE A 59 14.28 -3.29 -8.24
CA PHE A 59 15.47 -4.08 -8.57
C PHE A 59 15.80 -4.04 -10.07
N ALA A 60 14.82 -4.31 -10.93
CA ALA A 60 15.03 -4.32 -12.37
C ALA A 60 15.52 -2.94 -12.88
N VAL A 61 14.88 -1.86 -12.45
CA VAL A 61 15.22 -0.50 -12.86
C VAL A 61 16.63 -0.11 -12.37
N GLN A 62 16.97 -0.49 -11.14
CA GLN A 62 18.28 -0.21 -10.55
C GLN A 62 19.40 -1.02 -11.24
N LEU A 63 19.19 -2.32 -11.46
CA LEU A 63 20.15 -3.19 -12.15
C LEU A 63 20.40 -2.78 -13.60
N LEU A 64 19.39 -2.21 -14.27
CA LEU A 64 19.51 -1.68 -15.61
C LEU A 64 20.13 -0.27 -15.66
N HIS A 65 20.42 0.33 -14.50
CA HIS A 65 20.92 1.69 -14.37
C HIS A 65 20.06 2.76 -15.06
N ILE A 66 18.74 2.53 -15.15
CA ILE A 66 17.76 3.46 -15.73
C ILE A 66 16.90 4.11 -14.65
N SER A 67 17.48 4.34 -13.47
CA SER A 67 16.80 4.89 -12.31
C SER A 67 16.12 6.23 -12.64
N GLY A 68 14.89 6.41 -12.18
CA GLY A 68 14.14 7.64 -12.32
C GLY A 68 12.62 7.45 -12.34
N LEU A 69 11.91 8.57 -12.21
CA LEU A 69 10.45 8.59 -12.15
C LEU A 69 9.80 7.85 -13.33
N TRP A 70 10.20 8.19 -14.54
CA TRP A 70 9.57 7.65 -15.75
C TRP A 70 9.84 6.16 -15.92
N ALA A 71 11.05 5.72 -15.59
CA ALA A 71 11.39 4.29 -15.63
C ALA A 71 10.51 3.51 -14.63
N LEU A 72 10.43 3.95 -13.37
CA LEU A 72 9.58 3.31 -12.37
C LEU A 72 8.10 3.26 -12.80
N VAL A 73 7.57 4.38 -13.31
CA VAL A 73 6.18 4.45 -13.78
C VAL A 73 5.94 3.51 -14.95
N LEU A 74 6.83 3.50 -15.96
CA LEU A 74 6.71 2.63 -17.14
C LEU A 74 6.84 1.15 -16.78
N PHE A 75 7.86 0.80 -15.98
CA PHE A 75 8.08 -0.58 -15.53
C PHE A 75 6.99 -1.07 -14.59
N THR A 76 6.26 -0.16 -13.89
CA THR A 76 5.08 -0.52 -13.12
C THR A 76 3.85 -0.65 -14.03
N ALA A 77 3.64 0.29 -14.95
CA ALA A 77 2.42 0.35 -15.75
C ALA A 77 2.38 -0.73 -16.84
N VAL A 78 3.47 -0.92 -17.59
CA VAL A 78 3.48 -1.83 -18.75
C VAL A 78 3.27 -3.29 -18.34
N PRO A 79 4.08 -3.88 -17.45
CA PRO A 79 3.81 -5.25 -16.99
C PRO A 79 2.47 -5.36 -16.26
N GLY A 80 2.08 -4.33 -15.49
CA GLY A 80 0.79 -4.28 -14.80
C GLY A 80 -0.40 -4.37 -15.77
N ILE A 81 -0.38 -3.62 -16.88
CA ILE A 81 -1.40 -3.67 -17.93
C ILE A 81 -1.40 -5.02 -18.61
N LEU A 82 -0.23 -5.61 -18.91
CA LEU A 82 -0.11 -6.93 -19.52
C LEU A 82 -0.71 -8.02 -18.62
N ILE A 83 -0.35 -8.03 -17.34
CA ILE A 83 -0.90 -8.97 -16.35
C ILE A 83 -2.42 -8.77 -16.24
N TRP A 84 -2.87 -7.52 -16.09
CA TRP A 84 -4.29 -7.19 -15.99
C TRP A 84 -5.06 -7.69 -17.22
N SER A 85 -4.56 -7.45 -18.43
CA SER A 85 -5.17 -7.89 -19.68
C SER A 85 -5.29 -9.41 -19.76
N ARG A 86 -4.19 -10.13 -19.46
CA ARG A 86 -4.14 -11.58 -19.48
C ARG A 86 -5.07 -12.22 -18.44
N VAL A 87 -4.98 -11.77 -17.21
CA VAL A 87 -5.76 -12.31 -16.08
C VAL A 87 -7.26 -12.05 -16.25
N ASN A 88 -7.61 -10.83 -16.67
CA ASN A 88 -9.02 -10.46 -16.83
C ASN A 88 -9.60 -10.83 -18.21
N ARG A 89 -8.79 -11.42 -19.10
CA ARG A 89 -9.15 -11.79 -20.48
C ARG A 89 -9.71 -10.60 -21.27
N VAL A 90 -9.07 -9.44 -21.14
CA VAL A 90 -9.43 -8.22 -21.87
C VAL A 90 -8.48 -8.05 -23.04
N SER A 91 -9.01 -7.92 -24.24
CA SER A 91 -8.19 -7.68 -25.43
C SER A 91 -7.60 -6.27 -25.39
N LEU A 92 -6.26 -6.18 -25.41
CA LEU A 92 -5.56 -4.89 -25.50
C LEU A 92 -5.91 -4.14 -26.79
N ARG A 93 -6.13 -4.88 -27.91
CA ARG A 93 -6.55 -4.31 -29.18
C ARG A 93 -7.88 -3.57 -29.05
N GLU A 94 -8.88 -4.18 -28.39
CA GLU A 94 -10.17 -3.52 -28.17
C GLU A 94 -10.03 -2.29 -27.26
N LEU A 95 -9.15 -2.36 -26.26
CA LEU A 95 -8.89 -1.22 -25.39
C LEU A 95 -8.28 -0.05 -26.19
N CYS A 96 -7.27 -0.33 -27.02
CA CYS A 96 -6.65 0.66 -27.90
C CYS A 96 -7.65 1.28 -28.87
N ILE A 97 -8.51 0.46 -29.50
CA ILE A 97 -9.56 0.94 -30.42
C ILE A 97 -10.54 1.86 -29.66
N LYS A 98 -11.04 1.43 -28.49
CA LYS A 98 -11.96 2.23 -27.67
C LYS A 98 -11.34 3.57 -27.23
N THR A 99 -10.05 3.53 -26.82
CA THR A 99 -9.31 4.74 -26.44
C THR A 99 -9.09 5.65 -27.65
N GLY A 100 -8.71 5.10 -28.79
CA GLY A 100 -8.54 5.83 -30.05
C GLY A 100 -9.84 6.54 -30.49
N ILE A 101 -10.98 5.87 -30.37
CA ILE A 101 -12.31 6.48 -30.67
C ILE A 101 -12.57 7.66 -29.73
N ILE A 102 -12.25 7.54 -28.44
CA ILE A 102 -12.43 8.64 -27.47
C ILE A 102 -11.50 9.80 -27.80
N CYS A 103 -10.23 9.53 -28.08
CA CYS A 103 -9.27 10.55 -28.49
C CYS A 103 -9.72 11.26 -29.78
N LYS A 104 -10.15 10.50 -30.78
CA LYS A 104 -10.69 11.06 -32.03
C LYS A 104 -11.89 12.00 -31.76
N LYS A 105 -12.82 11.60 -30.90
CA LYS A 105 -13.98 12.43 -30.54
C LYS A 105 -13.58 13.72 -29.80
N ILE A 106 -12.54 13.67 -28.99
CA ILE A 106 -11.97 14.86 -28.31
C ILE A 106 -11.33 15.79 -29.33
N LEU A 107 -10.50 15.25 -30.23
CA LEU A 107 -9.81 16.02 -31.28
C LEU A 107 -10.79 16.65 -32.28
N GLN A 108 -11.88 15.97 -32.61
CA GLN A 108 -12.92 16.48 -33.48
C GLN A 108 -13.88 17.48 -32.80
N GLY A 109 -13.65 17.85 -31.54
CA GLY A 109 -14.49 18.76 -30.78
C GLY A 109 -15.90 18.22 -30.43
N SER A 110 -16.22 16.98 -30.86
CA SER A 110 -17.53 16.37 -30.58
C SER A 110 -17.70 15.95 -29.12
N MET A 111 -16.60 15.92 -28.35
CA MET A 111 -16.56 15.67 -26.90
C MET A 111 -15.49 16.53 -26.24
N GLY A 112 -15.91 17.52 -25.46
CA GLY A 112 -14.98 18.34 -24.69
C GLY A 112 -14.23 17.51 -23.64
N MET A 113 -12.96 17.86 -23.36
CA MET A 113 -12.11 17.19 -22.36
C MET A 113 -12.80 17.12 -20.98
N ARG A 114 -13.53 18.18 -20.58
CA ARG A 114 -14.34 18.21 -19.35
C ARG A 114 -15.43 17.13 -19.33
N GLY A 115 -16.08 16.89 -20.47
CA GLY A 115 -17.10 15.83 -20.59
C GLY A 115 -16.52 14.41 -20.52
N ALA A 116 -15.34 14.19 -21.06
CA ALA A 116 -14.62 12.93 -20.95
C ALA A 116 -14.20 12.67 -19.50
N LEU A 117 -13.59 13.65 -18.84
CA LEU A 117 -13.21 13.59 -17.42
C LEU A 117 -14.43 13.36 -16.52
N TYR A 118 -15.53 14.06 -16.76
CA TYR A 118 -16.78 13.88 -16.00
C TYR A 118 -17.32 12.44 -16.10
N ARG A 119 -17.29 11.83 -17.30
CA ARG A 119 -17.70 10.40 -17.47
C ARG A 119 -16.77 9.45 -16.72
N VAL A 120 -15.46 9.68 -16.76
CA VAL A 120 -14.49 8.88 -16.01
C VAL A 120 -14.74 9.03 -14.50
N CYS A 121 -14.85 10.25 -14.01
CA CYS A 121 -15.13 10.53 -12.59
C CYS A 121 -16.45 9.89 -12.13
N ASN A 122 -17.51 9.94 -12.94
CA ASN A 122 -18.79 9.30 -12.59
C ASN A 122 -18.68 7.78 -12.56
N ARG A 123 -17.89 7.16 -13.47
CA ARG A 123 -17.63 5.72 -13.41
C ARG A 123 -16.86 5.35 -12.17
N ILE A 124 -15.82 6.12 -11.83
CA ILE A 124 -15.05 5.92 -10.60
C ILE A 124 -15.94 6.06 -9.36
N LYS A 125 -16.77 7.11 -9.30
CA LYS A 125 -17.74 7.31 -8.21
C LYS A 125 -18.73 6.13 -8.11
N ALA A 126 -19.24 5.63 -9.23
CA ALA A 126 -20.17 4.49 -9.24
C ALA A 126 -19.51 3.21 -8.75
N VAL A 127 -18.27 2.94 -9.19
CA VAL A 127 -17.47 1.80 -8.72
C VAL A 127 -17.16 1.93 -7.24
N LEU A 128 -16.73 3.11 -6.79
CA LEU A 128 -16.42 3.39 -5.39
C LEU A 128 -17.68 3.20 -4.51
N LYS A 129 -18.80 3.78 -4.92
CA LYS A 129 -20.09 3.63 -4.21
C LYS A 129 -20.52 2.17 -4.11
N ARG A 130 -20.34 1.39 -5.20
CA ARG A 130 -20.64 -0.05 -5.20
C ARG A 130 -19.68 -0.81 -4.28
N SER A 131 -18.39 -0.51 -4.31
CA SER A 131 -17.39 -1.13 -3.45
C SER A 131 -17.61 -0.82 -1.98
N VAL A 132 -17.90 0.44 -1.64
CA VAL A 132 -18.26 0.86 -0.27
C VAL A 132 -19.53 0.15 0.20
N ARG A 133 -20.56 0.05 -0.66
CA ARG A 133 -21.80 -0.68 -0.32
C ARG A 133 -21.54 -2.16 -0.08
N LEU A 134 -20.75 -2.82 -0.94
CA LEU A 134 -20.38 -4.23 -0.78
C LEU A 134 -19.54 -4.45 0.50
N PHE A 135 -18.62 -3.54 0.78
CA PHE A 135 -17.85 -3.54 2.01
C PHE A 135 -18.76 -3.36 3.22
N TYR A 136 -19.64 -2.38 3.19
CA TYR A 136 -20.66 -2.15 4.22
C TYR A 136 -21.46 -3.45 4.49
N TYR A 137 -22.11 -4.04 3.49
CA TYR A 137 -22.92 -5.25 3.67
C TYR A 137 -22.12 -6.49 4.07
N LYS A 138 -20.87 -6.64 3.62
CA LYS A 138 -20.04 -7.82 3.96
C LYS A 138 -19.32 -7.71 5.29
N VAL A 139 -19.02 -6.51 5.73
CA VAL A 139 -18.18 -6.27 6.92
C VAL A 139 -19.00 -5.75 8.10
N ILE A 140 -20.11 -5.03 7.86
CA ILE A 140 -20.89 -4.32 8.90
C ILE A 140 -22.10 -5.12 9.40
N CYS A 141 -22.30 -6.37 8.99
CA CYS A 141 -23.44 -7.16 9.48
C CYS A 141 -23.42 -7.44 11.00
N ASN A 142 -22.32 -7.13 11.70
CA ASN A 142 -22.23 -7.43 13.13
C ASN A 142 -21.57 -6.29 13.91
N THR A 143 -22.34 -5.61 14.76
CA THR A 143 -21.88 -4.49 15.58
C THR A 143 -20.68 -4.85 16.47
N LEU A 144 -20.63 -6.08 17.02
CA LEU A 144 -19.53 -6.52 17.87
C LEU A 144 -18.20 -6.62 17.09
N GLN A 145 -18.24 -7.04 15.83
CA GLN A 145 -17.02 -7.03 14.99
C GLN A 145 -16.48 -5.63 14.80
N TRP A 146 -17.33 -4.62 14.66
CA TRP A 146 -16.90 -3.23 14.54
C TRP A 146 -16.25 -2.72 15.81
N ILE A 147 -16.81 -3.06 16.95
CA ILE A 147 -16.22 -2.73 18.24
C ILE A 147 -14.82 -3.35 18.35
N LEU A 148 -14.67 -4.61 17.96
CA LEU A 148 -13.39 -5.31 17.99
C LEU A 148 -12.38 -4.73 16.97
N VAL A 149 -12.80 -4.41 15.75
CA VAL A 149 -11.95 -3.73 14.76
C VAL A 149 -11.54 -2.36 15.28
N GLY A 150 -12.48 -1.58 15.82
CA GLY A 150 -12.21 -0.30 16.44
C GLY A 150 -11.21 -0.41 17.59
N ALA A 151 -11.38 -1.41 18.47
CA ALA A 151 -10.45 -1.67 19.56
C ALA A 151 -9.03 -2.00 19.06
N VAL A 152 -8.89 -2.84 18.03
CA VAL A 152 -7.59 -3.14 17.41
C VAL A 152 -6.95 -1.87 16.84
N ILE A 153 -7.70 -1.09 16.08
CA ILE A 153 -7.18 0.15 15.47
C ILE A 153 -6.77 1.15 16.57
N ILE A 154 -7.60 1.36 17.58
CA ILE A 154 -7.30 2.27 18.70
C ILE A 154 -6.06 1.77 19.45
N ALA A 155 -5.94 0.47 19.73
CA ALA A 155 -4.78 -0.10 20.40
C ALA A 155 -3.50 0.13 19.58
N LEU A 156 -3.55 -0.09 18.26
CA LEU A 156 -2.42 0.15 17.36
C LEU A 156 -1.97 1.62 17.37
N PHE A 157 -2.91 2.54 17.20
CA PHE A 157 -2.57 3.96 17.19
C PHE A 157 -2.14 4.48 18.57
N TRP A 158 -2.74 3.98 19.65
CA TRP A 158 -2.35 4.37 21.00
C TRP A 158 -0.95 3.90 21.37
N ILE A 159 -0.63 2.64 21.07
CA ILE A 159 0.65 2.03 21.46
C ILE A 159 1.78 2.48 20.54
N TYR A 160 1.56 2.49 19.23
CA TYR A 160 2.61 2.75 18.24
C TYR A 160 2.58 4.17 17.67
N GLY A 161 1.40 4.76 17.48
CA GLY A 161 1.25 6.10 16.92
C GLY A 161 1.58 7.22 17.91
N ARG A 162 1.44 6.97 19.21
CA ARG A 162 1.74 7.98 20.24
C ARG A 162 3.17 8.51 20.16
N ASN A 163 4.15 7.63 19.99
CA ASN A 163 5.54 8.02 19.87
C ASN A 163 5.78 8.92 18.66
N LEU A 164 5.20 8.59 17.51
CA LEU A 164 5.28 9.42 16.32
C LEU A 164 4.76 10.84 16.55
N LEU A 165 3.63 10.97 17.25
CA LEU A 165 3.01 12.26 17.52
C LEU A 165 3.76 13.10 18.58
N LEU A 166 4.48 12.45 19.52
CA LEU A 166 5.21 13.12 20.58
C LEU A 166 6.64 13.51 20.18
N THR A 167 7.32 12.65 19.41
CA THR A 167 8.73 12.87 19.06
C THR A 167 8.92 13.59 17.73
N TYR A 168 7.88 13.60 16.86
CA TYR A 168 7.91 14.17 15.51
C TYR A 168 9.07 13.66 14.66
N GLY A 169 9.71 12.59 15.07
CA GLY A 169 10.87 12.01 14.42
C GLY A 169 10.83 10.50 14.41
N TYR A 170 11.89 9.96 13.93
CA TYR A 170 12.07 8.52 13.87
C TYR A 170 12.51 7.98 15.24
N CYS A 171 11.97 6.85 15.65
CA CYS A 171 12.17 6.30 16.99
C CYS A 171 13.14 5.12 17.04
N ALA A 172 13.96 4.89 16.00
CA ALA A 172 14.94 3.79 15.93
C ALA A 172 16.38 4.30 15.78
N SER A 173 17.35 3.47 16.16
CA SER A 173 18.76 3.83 16.18
C SER A 173 19.41 3.92 14.79
N ASP A 174 18.92 3.16 13.82
CA ASP A 174 19.62 2.90 12.56
C ASP A 174 19.19 3.79 11.38
N ILE A 175 18.52 4.91 11.68
CA ILE A 175 18.10 5.88 10.65
C ILE A 175 19.22 6.31 9.72
N PRO A 176 20.39 6.72 10.21
CA PRO A 176 21.44 7.23 9.33
C PRO A 176 21.86 6.18 8.30
N VAL A 177 21.89 4.92 8.70
CA VAL A 177 22.23 3.79 7.83
C VAL A 177 21.18 3.57 6.77
N HIS A 178 19.89 3.45 7.16
CA HIS A 178 18.78 3.28 6.22
C HIS A 178 18.64 4.47 5.27
N LEU A 179 18.79 5.69 5.79
CA LEU A 179 18.75 6.91 4.98
C LEU A 179 19.90 6.93 3.96
N ASN A 180 21.11 6.54 4.37
CA ASN A 180 22.26 6.44 3.49
C ASN A 180 22.00 5.45 2.36
N TRP A 181 21.56 4.25 2.65
CA TRP A 181 21.28 3.22 1.63
C TRP A 181 20.21 3.65 0.64
N ILE A 182 19.13 4.31 1.11
CA ILE A 182 18.10 4.81 0.20
C ILE A 182 18.65 5.96 -0.67
N ASN A 183 19.46 6.85 -0.10
CA ASN A 183 20.10 7.92 -0.86
C ASN A 183 21.09 7.37 -1.90
N GLU A 184 21.81 6.30 -1.59
CA GLU A 184 22.66 5.62 -2.57
C GLU A 184 21.82 5.00 -3.70
N MET A 185 20.64 4.40 -3.39
CA MET A 185 19.71 3.96 -4.43
C MET A 185 19.21 5.12 -5.31
N VAL A 186 19.00 6.31 -4.72
CA VAL A 186 18.63 7.52 -5.50
C VAL A 186 19.76 7.90 -6.46
N ARG A 187 21.02 7.66 -6.09
CA ARG A 187 22.19 7.87 -6.94
C ARG A 187 22.42 6.75 -7.98
N GLY A 188 21.62 5.69 -7.95
CA GLY A 188 21.74 4.54 -8.83
C GLY A 188 22.65 3.43 -8.31
N ASN A 189 23.01 3.48 -7.04
CA ASN A 189 23.89 2.49 -6.39
C ASN A 189 23.09 1.57 -5.47
N LEU A 190 22.65 0.42 -6.00
CA LEU A 190 21.78 -0.52 -5.27
C LEU A 190 22.50 -1.22 -4.11
N PHE A 191 23.79 -1.52 -4.27
CA PHE A 191 24.57 -2.35 -3.34
C PHE A 191 25.75 -1.58 -2.74
N SER A 192 25.50 -0.44 -2.13
CA SER A 192 26.54 0.45 -1.59
C SER A 192 27.41 -0.22 -0.52
N ASP A 193 26.81 -1.04 0.34
CA ASP A 193 27.46 -1.70 1.47
C ASP A 193 27.39 -3.23 1.37
N GLY A 194 27.37 -3.77 0.14
CA GLY A 194 27.27 -5.20 -0.12
C GLY A 194 25.85 -5.69 -0.29
N VAL A 195 25.68 -7.01 -0.32
CA VAL A 195 24.36 -7.63 -0.55
C VAL A 195 23.55 -7.62 0.74
N TYR A 196 22.49 -6.84 0.76
CA TYR A 196 21.56 -6.71 1.88
C TYR A 196 20.12 -6.92 1.39
N PRO A 197 19.17 -7.38 2.22
CA PRO A 197 17.78 -7.53 1.82
C PRO A 197 17.08 -6.17 1.66
N PHE A 198 17.21 -5.55 0.49
CA PHE A 198 16.73 -4.19 0.18
C PHE A 198 15.21 -4.02 -0.01
N GLY A 199 14.39 -5.03 0.29
CA GLY A 199 12.94 -4.94 0.06
C GLY A 199 12.26 -3.71 0.67
N PHE A 200 12.61 -3.39 1.92
CA PHE A 200 12.15 -2.19 2.62
C PHE A 200 12.62 -0.91 1.92
N HIS A 201 13.92 -0.84 1.59
CA HIS A 201 14.54 0.32 0.94
C HIS A 201 13.98 0.54 -0.46
N CYS A 202 13.72 -0.53 -1.22
CA CYS A 202 13.07 -0.47 -2.52
C CYS A 202 11.70 0.17 -2.43
N MET A 203 10.91 -0.17 -1.41
CA MET A 203 9.58 0.42 -1.22
C MET A 203 9.67 1.91 -0.89
N ILE A 204 10.59 2.31 -0.01
CA ILE A 204 10.79 3.73 0.32
C ILE A 204 11.33 4.51 -0.88
N TYR A 205 12.31 3.96 -1.61
CA TYR A 205 12.83 4.54 -2.84
C TYR A 205 11.72 4.76 -3.87
N TYR A 206 10.83 3.77 -4.04
CA TYR A 206 9.68 3.89 -4.94
C TYR A 206 8.75 5.04 -4.51
N LEU A 207 8.37 5.08 -3.22
CA LEU A 207 7.51 6.12 -2.66
C LEU A 207 8.15 7.51 -2.80
N HIS A 208 9.44 7.63 -2.50
CA HIS A 208 10.21 8.87 -2.67
C HIS A 208 10.18 9.36 -4.12
N THR A 209 10.56 8.49 -5.06
CA THR A 209 10.76 8.87 -6.46
C THR A 209 9.43 9.16 -7.17
N VAL A 210 8.39 8.34 -6.92
CA VAL A 210 7.11 8.47 -7.63
C VAL A 210 6.23 9.56 -7.03
N PHE A 211 6.17 9.67 -5.71
CA PHE A 211 5.30 10.64 -5.03
C PHE A 211 6.04 11.92 -4.61
N ARG A 212 7.35 12.00 -4.86
CA ARG A 212 8.21 13.17 -4.52
C ARG A 212 8.13 13.56 -3.05
N VAL A 213 8.06 12.58 -2.17
CA VAL A 213 8.10 12.79 -0.73
C VAL A 213 9.54 12.63 -0.26
N ASP A 214 9.98 13.50 0.64
CA ASP A 214 11.31 13.41 1.24
C ASP A 214 11.55 12.07 1.93
N THR A 215 12.73 11.47 1.72
CA THR A 215 13.10 10.13 2.22
C THR A 215 13.02 10.05 3.74
N TYR A 216 13.55 11.06 4.43
CA TYR A 216 13.50 11.12 5.90
C TYR A 216 12.05 11.23 6.40
N ALA A 217 11.23 12.05 5.72
CA ALA A 217 9.83 12.18 6.07
C ALA A 217 9.04 10.86 5.89
N ILE A 218 9.40 10.04 4.88
CA ILE A 218 8.84 8.70 4.72
C ILE A 218 9.29 7.81 5.88
N LEU A 219 10.59 7.75 6.16
CA LEU A 219 11.15 6.94 7.24
C LEU A 219 10.49 7.22 8.59
N CYS A 220 10.24 8.50 8.90
CA CYS A 220 9.60 8.89 10.17
C CYS A 220 8.22 8.28 10.39
N VAL A 221 7.44 8.06 9.34
CA VAL A 221 6.05 7.59 9.48
C VAL A 221 5.83 6.16 8.98
N PHE A 222 6.76 5.62 8.19
CA PHE A 222 6.58 4.35 7.50
C PHE A 222 6.53 3.15 8.46
N TYR A 223 7.21 3.25 9.61
CA TYR A 223 7.13 2.21 10.64
C TYR A 223 5.69 1.97 11.11
N LEU A 224 4.90 3.05 11.30
CA LEU A 224 3.50 2.93 11.70
C LEU A 224 2.65 2.31 10.59
N VAL A 225 2.94 2.63 9.33
CA VAL A 225 2.31 1.99 8.17
C VAL A 225 2.59 0.48 8.19
N GLN A 226 3.84 0.09 8.39
CA GLN A 226 4.22 -1.33 8.44
C GLN A 226 3.60 -2.06 9.64
N VAL A 227 3.65 -1.46 10.82
CA VAL A 227 2.99 -2.03 12.01
C VAL A 227 1.50 -2.29 11.74
N PHE A 228 0.81 -1.35 11.14
CA PHE A 228 -0.59 -1.54 10.76
C PHE A 228 -0.77 -2.74 9.81
N PHE A 229 0.03 -2.82 8.74
CA PHE A 229 -0.08 -3.90 7.77
C PHE A 229 0.32 -5.27 8.34
N ILE A 230 1.34 -5.35 9.21
CA ILE A 230 1.72 -6.59 9.90
C ILE A 230 0.52 -7.13 10.72
N HIS A 231 -0.15 -6.27 11.48
CA HIS A 231 -1.30 -6.68 12.26
C HIS A 231 -2.52 -7.02 11.40
N MET A 232 -2.69 -6.34 10.26
CA MET A 232 -3.71 -6.71 9.26
C MET A 232 -3.43 -8.07 8.60
N VAL A 233 -2.16 -8.37 8.31
CA VAL A 233 -1.75 -9.70 7.82
C VAL A 233 -2.02 -10.76 8.89
N LEU A 234 -1.62 -10.52 10.14
CA LEU A 234 -1.90 -11.42 11.26
C LEU A 234 -3.40 -11.68 11.40
N LEU A 235 -4.22 -10.62 11.41
CA LEU A 235 -5.68 -10.73 11.47
C LEU A 235 -6.23 -11.55 10.30
N ALA A 236 -5.75 -11.30 9.08
CA ALA A 236 -6.19 -12.01 7.89
C ALA A 236 -5.83 -13.51 7.94
N VAL A 237 -4.61 -13.85 8.38
CA VAL A 237 -4.17 -15.23 8.57
C VAL A 237 -5.01 -15.92 9.65
N MET A 238 -5.21 -15.28 10.81
CA MET A 238 -6.04 -15.83 11.87
C MET A 238 -7.50 -16.06 11.42
N LYS A 239 -8.04 -15.17 10.58
CA LYS A 239 -9.38 -15.36 9.99
C LYS A 239 -9.47 -16.54 9.02
N LEU A 240 -8.39 -16.94 8.41
CA LEU A 240 -8.35 -18.13 7.55
C LEU A 240 -8.18 -19.41 8.36
N LEU A 241 -7.47 -19.34 9.49
CA LEU A 241 -7.19 -20.49 10.35
C LEU A 241 -8.33 -20.77 11.35
N CYS A 242 -8.99 -19.73 11.86
CA CYS A 242 -10.01 -19.84 12.88
C CYS A 242 -11.42 -19.82 12.27
N ARG A 243 -12.25 -20.79 12.69
CA ARG A 243 -13.68 -20.83 12.31
C ARG A 243 -14.51 -19.79 13.08
N SER A 244 -14.04 -19.33 14.22
CA SER A 244 -14.75 -18.34 15.04
C SER A 244 -14.73 -16.97 14.40
N LEU A 245 -15.84 -16.25 14.49
CA LEU A 245 -16.00 -14.89 13.99
C LEU A 245 -15.18 -13.87 14.79
N TYR A 246 -15.01 -14.12 16.10
CA TYR A 246 -14.43 -13.15 17.06
C TYR A 246 -13.00 -13.49 17.48
N LEU A 247 -12.65 -14.78 17.52
CA LEU A 247 -11.33 -15.23 17.98
C LEU A 247 -10.16 -14.57 17.26
N PRO A 248 -10.19 -14.33 15.94
CA PRO A 248 -9.11 -13.62 15.24
C PRO A 248 -8.84 -12.20 15.79
N TYR A 249 -9.88 -11.46 16.11
CA TYR A 249 -9.74 -10.11 16.67
C TYR A 249 -9.21 -10.14 18.10
N ALA A 250 -9.75 -11.04 18.91
CA ALA A 250 -9.27 -11.25 20.28
C ALA A 250 -7.79 -11.68 20.28
N GLY A 251 -7.40 -12.57 19.39
CA GLY A 251 -6.01 -13.01 19.24
C GLY A 251 -5.06 -11.85 18.86
N VAL A 252 -5.45 -10.99 17.94
CA VAL A 252 -4.65 -9.81 17.59
C VAL A 252 -4.55 -8.84 18.78
N LEU A 253 -5.64 -8.60 19.51
CA LEU A 253 -5.61 -7.77 20.71
C LEU A 253 -4.71 -8.36 21.80
N VAL A 254 -4.79 -9.65 22.05
CA VAL A 254 -3.92 -10.36 23.00
C VAL A 254 -2.44 -10.25 22.57
N TYR A 255 -2.17 -10.38 21.28
CA TYR A 255 -0.82 -10.20 20.74
C TYR A 255 -0.30 -8.77 20.98
N ILE A 256 -1.10 -7.74 20.69
CA ILE A 256 -0.73 -6.34 20.91
C ILE A 256 -0.48 -6.06 22.40
N LEU A 257 -1.40 -6.49 23.27
CA LEU A 257 -1.29 -6.28 24.71
C LEU A 257 -0.19 -7.12 25.35
N GLY A 258 0.02 -8.35 24.87
CA GLY A 258 1.12 -9.21 25.29
C GLY A 258 2.49 -8.62 24.99
N ASN A 259 2.67 -8.04 23.80
CA ASN A 259 3.88 -7.33 23.44
C ASN A 259 4.12 -6.10 24.32
N LEU A 260 3.06 -5.37 24.65
CA LEU A 260 3.15 -4.23 25.58
C LEU A 260 3.56 -4.68 26.98
N TRP A 261 2.90 -5.73 27.49
CA TRP A 261 3.16 -6.29 28.83
C TRP A 261 4.58 -6.86 28.96
N ALA A 262 5.03 -7.63 27.97
CA ALA A 262 6.37 -8.21 27.91
C ALA A 262 7.47 -7.17 27.67
N LYS A 263 7.13 -5.88 27.51
CA LYS A 263 8.03 -4.80 27.08
C LYS A 263 8.81 -5.15 25.81
N GLN A 264 8.32 -6.13 25.08
CA GLN A 264 8.93 -6.55 23.84
C GLN A 264 8.59 -5.55 22.74
N THR A 265 9.62 -5.02 22.15
CA THR A 265 9.51 -4.00 21.12
C THR A 265 9.45 -4.59 19.73
N TYR A 266 9.29 -5.92 19.60
CA TYR A 266 9.32 -6.60 18.31
C TYR A 266 8.26 -6.12 17.31
N SER A 267 7.15 -5.64 17.77
CA SER A 267 6.18 -4.99 16.88
C SER A 267 6.51 -3.53 16.59
N ARG A 268 7.56 -2.97 17.21
CA ARG A 268 8.17 -1.72 16.74
C ARG A 268 9.03 -1.94 15.50
N PHE A 269 9.21 -3.18 15.11
CA PHE A 269 10.06 -3.63 14.01
C PHE A 269 9.60 -3.28 12.61
N GLY A 270 8.42 -2.75 12.43
CA GLY A 270 8.20 -2.04 11.18
C GLY A 270 9.25 -0.94 10.95
N ALA A 271 9.97 -0.58 12.01
CA ALA A 271 10.96 0.49 11.98
C ALA A 271 12.41 0.00 11.88
N SER A 272 12.68 -1.20 12.29
CA SER A 272 14.03 -1.74 12.40
C SER A 272 14.21 -3.07 11.68
N LEU A 273 13.21 -3.50 10.90
CA LEU A 273 13.42 -4.63 10.05
C LEU A 273 14.15 -4.22 8.80
N PRO A 274 15.26 -4.91 8.59
CA PRO A 274 15.89 -4.94 7.29
C PRO A 274 14.92 -5.49 6.24
#